data_07322ddeeb732ca789b8755fb921f68d
#
_entry.id   07322ddeeb732ca789b8755fb921f68d
#
_cell.length_a   1.000
_cell.length_b   1.000
_cell.length_c   1.000
_cell.angle_alpha   90.00
_cell.angle_beta   90.00
_cell.angle_gamma   90.00
#
_symmetry.space_group_name_H-M   'P 1'
#
loop_
_entity.id
_entity.type
_entity.pdbx_description
1 polymer ?
#
loop_
_entity_poly.entity_id
_entity_poly.type
_entity_poly.pdbx_seq_one_letter_code
_entity_poly.pdbx_strand_id
1 'polypeptide(L)'
;MEEFKNINITKHAIVRYFNRVRGVMVTDINYDGWKNTHQDDIEEVKRELQGLLLTAEYITTGTYGIHKKASYYIQKETMLTFVISENNLVTLYKVDYGLDLIGNKEMLEVLINNYKRLLEEEENLQKKNQREKQSLEYQEKMLGFAIQEAEAEVQKLRAKKKEIESKRATLRTSEQSIASKINTAREKIVLSKKAL
;
A
#
# COMPACT_ATOMS: atom_id res chain seq x y z
N MET A 1 1.76 -27.90 -14.92
CA MET A 1 0.93 -28.52 -16.00
C MET A 1 -0.42 -29.09 -15.54
N GLU A 2 -0.71 -29.14 -14.25
CA GLU A 2 -2.05 -29.58 -13.76
C GLU A 2 -3.09 -28.44 -13.66
N GLU A 3 -2.64 -27.21 -13.71
CA GLU A 3 -3.43 -26.00 -13.42
C GLU A 3 -4.62 -25.78 -14.38
N PHE A 4 -4.53 -26.23 -15.63
CA PHE A 4 -5.60 -26.00 -16.63
C PHE A 4 -6.43 -27.25 -16.98
N LYS A 5 -6.15 -28.42 -16.38
CA LYS A 5 -6.88 -29.68 -16.72
C LYS A 5 -8.38 -29.61 -16.42
N ASN A 6 -8.78 -28.77 -15.46
CA ASN A 6 -10.18 -28.68 -15.03
C ASN A 6 -10.77 -27.28 -15.26
N ILE A 7 -10.20 -26.51 -16.17
CA ILE A 7 -10.74 -25.18 -16.49
C ILE A 7 -12.08 -25.32 -17.19
N ASN A 8 -13.07 -24.63 -16.69
CA ASN A 8 -14.37 -24.53 -17.34
C ASN A 8 -14.32 -23.48 -18.45
N ILE A 9 -14.57 -23.89 -19.69
CA ILE A 9 -14.61 -22.97 -20.84
C ILE A 9 -16.01 -22.43 -20.97
N THR A 10 -16.20 -21.14 -20.69
CA THR A 10 -17.52 -20.51 -20.70
C THR A 10 -18.08 -20.38 -22.13
N LYS A 11 -19.41 -20.30 -22.22
CA LYS A 11 -20.12 -19.98 -23.47
C LYS A 11 -19.50 -18.74 -24.16
N HIS A 12 -19.27 -17.70 -23.40
CA HIS A 12 -18.71 -16.46 -23.92
C HIS A 12 -17.31 -16.64 -24.52
N ALA A 13 -16.44 -17.42 -23.88
CA ALA A 13 -15.13 -17.74 -24.42
C ALA A 13 -15.21 -18.52 -25.74
N ILE A 14 -16.11 -19.48 -25.85
CA ILE A 14 -16.37 -20.24 -27.09
C ILE A 14 -16.83 -19.29 -28.20
N VAL A 15 -17.85 -18.47 -27.94
CA VAL A 15 -18.35 -17.47 -28.89
C VAL A 15 -17.24 -16.52 -29.36
N ARG A 16 -16.42 -16.04 -28.45
CA ARG A 16 -15.29 -15.17 -28.80
C ARG A 16 -14.23 -15.87 -29.64
N TYR A 17 -13.97 -17.16 -29.37
CA TYR A 17 -13.03 -17.92 -30.17
C TYR A 17 -13.53 -18.10 -31.61
N PHE A 18 -14.77 -18.52 -31.78
CA PHE A 18 -15.38 -18.65 -33.13
C PHE A 18 -15.30 -17.32 -33.91
N ASN A 19 -15.67 -16.20 -33.27
CA ASN A 19 -15.69 -14.92 -33.94
C ASN A 19 -14.29 -14.39 -34.28
N ARG A 20 -13.34 -14.52 -33.37
CA ARG A 20 -12.03 -13.85 -33.47
C ARG A 20 -10.93 -14.72 -34.08
N VAL A 21 -11.07 -16.04 -34.00
CA VAL A 21 -10.05 -16.99 -34.47
C VAL A 21 -10.54 -17.76 -35.69
N ARG A 22 -11.74 -18.31 -35.59
CA ARG A 22 -12.34 -19.11 -36.70
C ARG A 22 -13.07 -18.25 -37.73
N GLY A 23 -13.33 -16.98 -37.50
CA GLY A 23 -14.07 -16.06 -38.41
C GLY A 23 -15.56 -16.42 -38.58
N VAL A 24 -16.11 -17.21 -37.67
CA VAL A 24 -17.52 -17.65 -37.71
C VAL A 24 -18.38 -16.72 -36.87
N MET A 25 -19.39 -16.11 -37.45
CA MET A 25 -20.28 -15.15 -36.78
C MET A 25 -21.28 -15.86 -35.84
N VAL A 26 -20.92 -16.01 -34.59
CA VAL A 26 -21.78 -16.53 -33.51
C VAL A 26 -21.96 -15.43 -32.47
N THR A 27 -23.14 -15.29 -31.90
CA THR A 27 -23.42 -14.31 -30.83
C THR A 27 -23.89 -15.03 -29.58
N ASP A 28 -23.77 -14.40 -28.41
CA ASP A 28 -24.29 -14.95 -27.16
C ASP A 28 -25.81 -15.23 -27.22
N ILE A 29 -26.53 -14.51 -28.10
CA ILE A 29 -27.97 -14.63 -28.29
C ILE A 29 -28.32 -15.89 -29.12
N ASN A 30 -27.64 -16.11 -30.24
CA ASN A 30 -27.94 -17.23 -31.14
C ASN A 30 -27.21 -18.55 -30.81
N TYR A 31 -26.29 -18.52 -29.83
CA TYR A 31 -25.42 -19.65 -29.48
C TYR A 31 -26.19 -20.92 -29.14
N ASP A 32 -27.26 -20.80 -28.37
CA ASP A 32 -27.99 -22.00 -27.90
C ASP A 32 -28.68 -22.73 -29.04
N GLY A 33 -29.20 -22.01 -30.04
CA GLY A 33 -29.71 -22.63 -31.27
C GLY A 33 -28.59 -23.20 -32.15
N TRP A 34 -27.50 -22.42 -32.31
CA TRP A 34 -26.33 -22.80 -33.10
C TRP A 34 -25.61 -24.03 -32.52
N LYS A 35 -25.51 -24.13 -31.19
CA LYS A 35 -24.92 -25.25 -30.47
C LYS A 35 -25.52 -26.59 -30.83
N ASN A 36 -26.84 -26.65 -31.04
CA ASN A 36 -27.55 -27.93 -31.33
C ASN A 36 -27.09 -28.59 -32.63
N THR A 37 -26.59 -27.79 -33.57
CA THR A 37 -26.14 -28.27 -34.89
C THR A 37 -24.62 -28.33 -35.05
N HIS A 38 -23.85 -27.81 -34.05
CA HIS A 38 -22.38 -27.67 -34.12
C HIS A 38 -21.71 -28.24 -32.85
N GLN A 39 -22.21 -29.31 -32.29
CA GLN A 39 -21.66 -29.88 -31.05
C GLN A 39 -20.22 -30.37 -31.22
N ASP A 40 -19.90 -31.02 -32.33
CA ASP A 40 -18.56 -31.54 -32.62
C ASP A 40 -17.56 -30.39 -32.77
N ASP A 41 -17.93 -29.30 -33.43
CA ASP A 41 -17.11 -28.10 -33.57
C ASP A 41 -16.81 -27.43 -32.20
N ILE A 42 -17.80 -27.43 -31.30
CA ILE A 42 -17.64 -26.88 -29.95
C ILE A 42 -16.68 -27.72 -29.12
N GLU A 43 -16.78 -29.04 -29.19
CA GLU A 43 -15.88 -29.95 -28.47
C GLU A 43 -14.45 -29.90 -29.05
N GLU A 44 -14.32 -29.71 -30.36
CA GLU A 44 -13.02 -29.44 -31.00
C GLU A 44 -12.41 -28.12 -30.47
N VAL A 45 -13.17 -27.02 -30.46
CA VAL A 45 -12.73 -25.70 -29.96
C VAL A 45 -12.37 -25.78 -28.49
N LYS A 46 -13.09 -26.52 -27.65
CA LYS A 46 -12.71 -26.70 -26.25
C LYS A 46 -11.36 -27.39 -26.09
N ARG A 47 -11.11 -28.46 -26.87
CA ARG A 47 -9.81 -29.16 -26.88
C ARG A 47 -8.68 -28.25 -27.37
N GLU A 48 -8.94 -27.46 -28.41
CA GLU A 48 -7.97 -26.49 -28.94
C GLU A 48 -7.63 -25.40 -27.93
N LEU A 49 -8.65 -24.80 -27.28
CA LEU A 49 -8.46 -23.82 -26.21
C LEU A 49 -7.68 -24.36 -25.01
N GLN A 50 -7.94 -25.61 -24.61
CA GLN A 50 -7.17 -26.30 -23.58
C GLN A 50 -5.70 -26.47 -24.01
N GLY A 51 -5.44 -26.86 -25.25
CA GLY A 51 -4.10 -26.99 -25.78
C GLY A 51 -3.34 -25.66 -25.82
N LEU A 52 -4.01 -24.58 -26.25
CA LEU A 52 -3.42 -23.23 -26.27
C LEU A 52 -3.13 -22.70 -24.86
N LEU A 53 -4.00 -22.99 -23.88
CA LEU A 53 -3.78 -22.61 -22.49
C LEU A 53 -2.58 -23.32 -21.88
N LEU A 54 -2.27 -24.56 -22.24
CA LEU A 54 -1.09 -25.29 -21.74
C LEU A 54 0.24 -24.63 -22.13
N THR A 55 0.24 -23.86 -23.23
CA THR A 55 1.43 -23.14 -23.74
C THR A 55 1.38 -21.63 -23.46
N ALA A 56 0.33 -21.16 -22.80
CA ALA A 56 0.18 -19.75 -22.45
C ALA A 56 1.00 -19.39 -21.20
N GLU A 57 1.65 -18.23 -21.25
CA GLU A 57 2.41 -17.67 -20.14
C GLU A 57 1.52 -16.76 -19.27
N TYR A 58 1.61 -16.92 -17.96
CA TYR A 58 0.98 -16.00 -17.02
C TYR A 58 1.63 -14.62 -17.13
N ILE A 59 0.82 -13.57 -17.19
CA ILE A 59 1.27 -12.18 -17.25
C ILE A 59 1.01 -11.46 -15.93
N THR A 60 -0.25 -11.42 -15.50
CA THR A 60 -0.64 -10.64 -14.31
C THR A 60 -2.01 -11.07 -13.80
N THR A 61 -2.37 -10.58 -12.63
CA THR A 61 -3.73 -10.64 -12.10
C THR A 61 -4.28 -9.22 -11.96
N GLY A 62 -5.51 -9.00 -12.39
CA GLY A 62 -6.16 -7.70 -12.36
C GLY A 62 -7.67 -7.80 -12.38
N THR A 63 -8.33 -6.67 -12.60
CA THR A 63 -9.79 -6.60 -12.71
C THR A 63 -10.21 -6.75 -14.18
N TYR A 64 -11.21 -7.59 -14.44
CA TYR A 64 -11.87 -7.71 -15.74
C TYR A 64 -13.40 -7.67 -15.58
N GLY A 65 -14.04 -6.57 -15.97
CA GLY A 65 -15.48 -6.37 -15.79
C GLY A 65 -15.88 -6.50 -14.31
N ILE A 66 -16.74 -7.48 -14.03
CA ILE A 66 -17.18 -7.81 -12.66
C ILE A 66 -16.17 -8.67 -11.87
N HIS A 67 -15.18 -9.24 -12.54
CA HIS A 67 -14.18 -10.14 -11.97
C HIS A 67 -13.04 -9.32 -11.37
N LYS A 68 -12.99 -9.20 -10.04
CA LYS A 68 -11.97 -8.41 -9.31
C LYS A 68 -10.57 -9.04 -9.30
N LYS A 69 -10.50 -10.38 -9.50
CA LYS A 69 -9.26 -11.16 -9.49
C LYS A 69 -9.23 -12.08 -10.71
N ALA A 70 -9.04 -11.51 -11.89
CA ALA A 70 -8.88 -12.27 -13.12
C ALA A 70 -7.38 -12.43 -13.42
N SER A 71 -6.95 -13.63 -13.76
CA SER A 71 -5.60 -13.92 -14.22
C SER A 71 -5.54 -13.85 -15.75
N TYR A 72 -4.49 -13.19 -16.24
CA TYR A 72 -4.25 -12.99 -17.66
C TYR A 72 -3.10 -13.88 -18.10
N TYR A 73 -3.34 -14.68 -19.13
CA TYR A 73 -2.36 -15.54 -19.76
C TYR A 73 -2.25 -15.20 -21.24
N ILE A 74 -1.07 -15.26 -21.80
CA ILE A 74 -0.86 -15.01 -23.23
C ILE A 74 -0.18 -16.18 -23.90
N GLN A 75 -0.74 -16.62 -25.01
CA GLN A 75 -0.12 -17.55 -25.93
C GLN A 75 0.56 -16.76 -27.05
N LYS A 76 1.89 -16.67 -26.98
CA LYS A 76 2.70 -15.77 -27.83
C LYS A 76 2.64 -16.10 -29.31
N GLU A 77 2.50 -17.39 -29.69
CA GLU A 77 2.49 -17.77 -31.10
C GLU A 77 1.25 -17.30 -31.83
N THR A 78 0.11 -17.35 -31.18
CA THR A 78 -1.17 -16.93 -31.72
C THR A 78 -1.55 -15.49 -31.33
N MET A 79 -0.82 -14.87 -30.41
CA MET A 79 -1.11 -13.58 -29.81
C MET A 79 -2.46 -13.54 -29.08
N LEU A 80 -2.94 -14.71 -28.59
CA LEU A 80 -4.20 -14.81 -27.86
C LEU A 80 -3.96 -14.59 -26.36
N THR A 81 -4.71 -13.68 -25.81
CA THR A 81 -4.79 -13.47 -24.35
C THR A 81 -6.04 -14.15 -23.81
N PHE A 82 -5.86 -14.92 -22.75
CA PHE A 82 -6.91 -15.62 -22.01
C PHE A 82 -7.14 -14.92 -20.67
N VAL A 83 -8.39 -14.72 -20.32
CA VAL A 83 -8.80 -14.14 -19.04
C VAL A 83 -9.49 -15.23 -18.23
N ILE A 84 -8.88 -15.60 -17.10
CA ILE A 84 -9.34 -16.69 -16.24
C ILE A 84 -9.75 -16.12 -14.88
N SER A 85 -10.93 -16.48 -14.40
CA SER A 85 -11.42 -16.14 -13.08
C SER A 85 -12.15 -17.32 -12.45
N GLU A 86 -11.83 -17.63 -11.19
CA GLU A 86 -12.48 -18.70 -10.43
C GLU A 86 -12.56 -20.04 -11.21
N ASN A 87 -11.45 -20.43 -11.83
CA ASN A 87 -11.34 -21.64 -12.67
C ASN A 87 -12.20 -21.63 -13.94
N ASN A 88 -12.69 -20.46 -14.39
CA ASN A 88 -13.42 -20.31 -15.64
C ASN A 88 -12.58 -19.51 -16.64
N LEU A 89 -12.46 -20.00 -17.87
CA LEU A 89 -12.02 -19.16 -18.99
C LEU A 89 -13.18 -18.24 -19.34
N VAL A 90 -13.10 -16.99 -18.89
CA VAL A 90 -14.17 -15.99 -19.02
C VAL A 90 -14.25 -15.46 -20.44
N THR A 91 -13.10 -15.12 -21.02
CA THR A 91 -13.01 -14.56 -22.36
C THR A 91 -11.60 -14.73 -22.93
N LEU A 92 -11.48 -14.44 -24.22
CA LEU A 92 -10.19 -14.31 -24.89
C LEU A 92 -10.24 -13.21 -25.94
N TYR A 93 -9.08 -12.67 -26.25
CA TYR A 93 -8.91 -11.67 -27.32
C TYR A 93 -7.52 -11.78 -27.93
N LYS A 94 -7.40 -11.36 -29.18
CA LYS A 94 -6.12 -11.27 -29.86
C LYS A 94 -5.47 -9.91 -29.53
N VAL A 95 -4.20 -9.95 -29.18
CA VAL A 95 -3.39 -8.73 -29.02
C VAL A 95 -2.94 -8.29 -30.41
N ASP A 96 -3.16 -7.03 -30.72
CA ASP A 96 -2.76 -6.42 -31.99
C ASP A 96 -2.34 -4.96 -31.73
N TYR A 97 -1.12 -4.65 -32.06
CA TYR A 97 -0.54 -3.29 -31.96
C TYR A 97 -0.58 -2.53 -33.29
N GLY A 98 -1.28 -3.07 -34.30
CA GLY A 98 -1.36 -2.50 -35.63
C GLY A 98 -0.11 -2.71 -36.48
N LEU A 99 0.72 -3.69 -36.12
CA LEU A 99 1.92 -4.10 -36.83
C LEU A 99 1.68 -5.43 -37.58
N ASP A 100 2.66 -5.86 -38.37
CA ASP A 100 2.67 -7.24 -38.86
C ASP A 100 2.84 -8.24 -37.72
N LEU A 101 2.76 -9.54 -38.01
CA LEU A 101 2.84 -10.59 -37.00
C LEU A 101 4.16 -10.57 -36.23
N ILE A 102 5.28 -10.30 -36.92
CA ILE A 102 6.61 -10.25 -36.32
C ILE A 102 6.70 -9.05 -35.40
N GLY A 103 6.36 -7.86 -35.89
CA GLY A 103 6.37 -6.62 -35.09
C GLY A 103 5.43 -6.67 -33.90
N ASN A 104 4.26 -7.31 -34.01
CA ASN A 104 3.36 -7.52 -32.88
C ASN A 104 3.99 -8.41 -31.81
N LYS A 105 4.69 -9.50 -32.19
CA LYS A 105 5.40 -10.38 -31.23
C LYS A 105 6.56 -9.66 -30.53
N GLU A 106 7.36 -8.94 -31.30
CA GLU A 106 8.49 -8.15 -30.74
C GLU A 106 8.00 -7.08 -29.77
N MET A 107 6.95 -6.34 -30.13
CA MET A 107 6.35 -5.35 -29.24
C MET A 107 5.82 -5.98 -27.96
N LEU A 108 5.16 -7.12 -28.06
CA LEU A 108 4.68 -7.87 -26.90
C LEU A 108 5.82 -8.26 -25.97
N GLU A 109 6.92 -8.79 -26.50
CA GLU A 109 8.10 -9.17 -25.69
C GLU A 109 8.71 -7.96 -24.98
N VAL A 110 8.86 -6.85 -25.68
CA VAL A 110 9.36 -5.60 -25.07
C VAL A 110 8.47 -5.16 -23.91
N LEU A 111 7.14 -5.19 -24.09
CA LEU A 111 6.19 -4.80 -23.05
C LEU A 111 6.21 -5.74 -21.85
N ILE A 112 6.28 -7.07 -22.09
CA ILE A 112 6.39 -8.07 -21.01
C ILE A 112 7.68 -7.88 -20.22
N ASN A 113 8.82 -7.70 -20.90
CA ASN A 113 10.11 -7.49 -20.25
C ASN A 113 10.12 -6.18 -19.45
N ASN A 114 9.56 -5.10 -20.00
CA ASN A 114 9.42 -3.85 -19.27
C ASN A 114 8.53 -3.99 -18.04
N TYR A 115 7.43 -4.70 -18.13
CA TYR A 115 6.54 -4.99 -17.00
C TYR A 115 7.25 -5.78 -15.90
N LYS A 116 7.98 -6.83 -16.24
CA LYS A 116 8.79 -7.62 -15.28
C LYS A 116 9.82 -6.74 -14.56
N ARG A 117 10.54 -5.89 -15.32
CA ARG A 117 11.50 -4.95 -14.74
C ARG A 117 10.84 -3.99 -13.74
N LEU A 118 9.66 -3.45 -14.06
CA LEU A 118 8.93 -2.56 -13.16
C LEU A 118 8.47 -3.27 -11.87
N LEU A 119 8.07 -4.55 -11.96
CA LEU A 119 7.74 -5.35 -10.77
C LEU A 119 8.96 -5.56 -9.86
N GLU A 120 10.13 -5.83 -10.44
CA GLU A 120 11.37 -5.94 -9.67
C GLU A 120 11.76 -4.60 -9.01
N GLU A 121 11.61 -3.49 -9.72
CA GLU A 121 11.85 -2.15 -9.19
C GLU A 121 10.89 -1.84 -8.02
N GLU A 122 9.61 -2.18 -8.15
CA GLU A 122 8.60 -2.03 -7.09
C GLU A 122 8.98 -2.84 -5.86
N GLU A 123 9.33 -4.11 -6.01
CA GLU A 123 9.74 -4.98 -4.91
C GLU A 123 10.98 -4.44 -4.17
N ASN A 124 11.98 -3.98 -4.93
CA ASN A 124 13.18 -3.39 -4.37
C ASN A 124 12.89 -2.08 -3.61
N LEU A 125 12.02 -1.24 -4.17
CA LEU A 125 11.58 0.00 -3.53
C LEU A 125 10.81 -0.29 -2.23
N GLN A 126 9.91 -1.27 -2.23
CA GLN A 126 9.17 -1.68 -1.04
C GLN A 126 10.10 -2.15 0.07
N LYS A 127 11.10 -3.00 -0.26
CA LYS A 127 12.12 -3.47 0.69
C LYS A 127 12.94 -2.31 1.27
N LYS A 128 13.36 -1.35 0.41
CA LYS A 128 14.09 -0.15 0.86
C LYS A 128 13.25 0.70 1.79
N ASN A 129 12.02 1.01 1.41
CA ASN A 129 11.10 1.83 2.20
C ASN A 129 10.79 1.20 3.56
N GLN A 130 10.63 -0.14 3.60
CA GLN A 130 10.40 -0.85 4.85
C GLN A 130 11.59 -0.73 5.82
N ARG A 131 12.83 -0.84 5.33
CA ARG A 131 14.05 -0.64 6.16
C ARG A 131 14.15 0.79 6.68
N GLU A 132 13.90 1.77 5.82
CA GLU A 132 13.92 3.18 6.18
C GLU A 132 12.85 3.50 7.23
N LYS A 133 11.62 2.98 7.06
CA LYS A 133 10.54 3.12 8.04
C LYS A 133 10.94 2.58 9.41
N GLN A 134 11.52 1.39 9.47
CA GLN A 134 12.01 0.79 10.73
C GLN A 134 13.09 1.67 11.39
N SER A 135 14.02 2.22 10.58
CA SER A 135 15.05 3.14 11.10
C SER A 135 14.46 4.42 11.68
N LEU A 136 13.48 5.00 10.97
CA LEU A 136 12.78 6.21 11.43
C LEU A 136 11.98 5.96 12.72
N GLU A 137 11.28 4.85 12.81
CA GLU A 137 10.55 4.44 14.02
C GLU A 137 11.49 4.27 15.23
N TYR A 138 12.68 3.71 14.99
CA TYR A 138 13.70 3.61 16.04
C TYR A 138 14.21 4.98 16.47
N GLN A 139 14.52 5.87 15.53
CA GLN A 139 14.98 7.23 15.82
C GLN A 139 13.90 8.03 16.59
N GLU A 140 12.64 7.94 16.18
CA GLU A 140 11.51 8.57 16.85
C GLU A 140 11.40 8.11 18.32
N LYS A 141 11.53 6.80 18.55
CA LYS A 141 11.53 6.24 19.90
C LYS A 141 12.69 6.76 20.76
N MET A 142 13.90 6.84 20.20
CA MET A 142 15.06 7.36 20.92
C MET A 142 14.92 8.85 21.26
N LEU A 143 14.38 9.65 20.33
CA LEU A 143 14.06 11.04 20.58
C LEU A 143 13.00 11.19 21.68
N GLY A 144 11.99 10.34 21.70
CA GLY A 144 10.97 10.31 22.77
C GLY A 144 11.58 10.09 24.14
N PHE A 145 12.53 9.18 24.30
CA PHE A 145 13.26 8.96 25.56
C PHE A 145 14.09 10.19 25.96
N ALA A 146 14.83 10.77 25.03
CA ALA A 146 15.63 11.96 25.30
C ALA A 146 14.77 13.16 25.73
N ILE A 147 13.60 13.33 25.13
CA ILE A 147 12.63 14.36 25.54
C ILE A 147 12.14 14.12 26.98
N GLN A 148 11.78 12.88 27.33
CA GLN A 148 11.34 12.54 28.70
C GLN A 148 12.44 12.81 29.73
N GLU A 149 13.68 12.47 29.45
CA GLU A 149 14.81 12.77 30.34
C GLU A 149 15.01 14.26 30.50
N ALA A 150 14.97 15.03 29.43
CA ALA A 150 15.09 16.51 29.48
C ALA A 150 13.94 17.14 30.27
N GLU A 151 12.70 16.66 30.07
CA GLU A 151 11.54 17.14 30.85
C GLU A 151 11.68 16.86 32.35
N ALA A 152 12.17 15.66 32.73
CA ALA A 152 12.43 15.33 34.11
C ALA A 152 13.50 16.24 34.73
N GLU A 153 14.57 16.55 34.00
CA GLU A 153 15.61 17.48 34.48
C GLU A 153 15.06 18.90 34.61
N VAL A 154 14.25 19.35 33.66
CA VAL A 154 13.58 20.67 33.76
C VAL A 154 12.69 20.74 35.01
N GLN A 155 11.95 19.66 35.33
CA GLN A 155 11.14 19.61 36.54
C GLN A 155 12.00 19.71 37.83
N LYS A 156 13.13 19.00 37.89
CA LYS A 156 14.07 19.10 39.01
C LYS A 156 14.61 20.50 39.18
N LEU A 157 15.01 21.17 38.08
CA LEU A 157 15.49 22.53 38.12
C LEU A 157 14.40 23.53 38.56
N ARG A 158 13.16 23.34 38.12
CA ARG A 158 12.03 24.16 38.58
C ARG A 158 11.77 23.99 40.08
N ALA A 159 11.85 22.76 40.59
CA ALA A 159 11.71 22.50 42.04
C ALA A 159 12.79 23.17 42.85
N LYS A 160 14.08 23.09 42.44
CA LYS A 160 15.20 23.81 43.06
C LYS A 160 15.01 25.33 43.02
N LYS A 161 14.56 25.86 41.90
CA LYS A 161 14.25 27.30 41.76
C LYS A 161 13.18 27.73 42.77
N LYS A 162 12.10 27.00 42.90
CA LYS A 162 11.04 27.28 43.88
C LYS A 162 11.55 27.25 45.32
N GLU A 163 12.42 26.29 45.67
CA GLU A 163 13.06 26.22 46.99
C GLU A 163 13.90 27.49 47.28
N ILE A 164 14.71 27.92 46.33
CA ILE A 164 15.50 29.15 46.45
C ILE A 164 14.60 30.37 46.61
N GLU A 165 13.54 30.48 45.82
CA GLU A 165 12.56 31.57 45.92
C GLU A 165 11.90 31.62 47.31
N SER A 166 11.52 30.43 47.86
CA SER A 166 10.98 30.31 49.21
C SER A 166 11.98 30.78 50.27
N LYS A 167 13.26 30.33 50.21
CA LYS A 167 14.32 30.80 51.12
C LYS A 167 14.53 32.29 51.06
N ARG A 168 14.53 32.89 49.86
CA ARG A 168 14.63 34.35 49.68
C ARG A 168 13.44 35.08 50.29
N ALA A 169 12.22 34.59 50.16
CA ALA A 169 11.04 35.16 50.80
C ALA A 169 11.15 35.13 52.32
N THR A 170 11.59 34.00 52.90
CA THR A 170 11.82 33.89 54.37
C THR A 170 12.88 34.88 54.86
N LEU A 171 13.98 35.04 54.13
CA LEU A 171 15.03 36.03 54.50
C LEU A 171 14.46 37.47 54.48
N ARG A 172 13.70 37.83 53.43
CA ARG A 172 13.07 39.17 53.37
C ARG A 172 12.10 39.41 54.53
N THR A 173 11.29 38.39 54.90
CA THR A 173 10.37 38.49 56.03
C THR A 173 11.13 38.72 57.35
N SER A 174 12.26 38.00 57.57
CA SER A 174 13.07 38.17 58.76
C SER A 174 13.75 39.54 58.79
N GLU A 175 14.28 40.05 57.67
CA GLU A 175 14.85 41.43 57.57
C GLU A 175 13.77 42.47 57.87
N GLN A 176 12.57 42.37 57.33
CA GLN A 176 11.45 43.26 57.63
C GLN A 176 11.06 43.23 59.09
N SER A 177 11.02 42.01 59.70
CA SER A 177 10.71 41.87 61.12
C SER A 177 11.78 42.59 62.03
N ILE A 178 13.07 42.41 61.71
CA ILE A 178 14.13 43.07 62.43
C ILE A 178 14.04 44.61 62.22
N ALA A 179 13.85 45.10 61.00
CA ALA A 179 13.68 46.50 60.71
C ALA A 179 12.50 47.15 61.51
N SER A 180 11.37 46.41 61.57
CA SER A 180 10.21 46.80 62.37
C SER A 180 10.57 46.94 63.89
N LYS A 181 11.26 45.90 64.43
CA LYS A 181 11.69 45.91 65.81
C LYS A 181 12.65 47.11 66.11
N ILE A 182 13.58 47.38 65.23
CA ILE A 182 14.46 48.51 65.31
C ILE A 182 13.71 49.84 65.34
N ASN A 183 12.74 50.03 64.44
CA ASN A 183 11.91 51.21 64.38
C ASN A 183 11.07 51.37 65.68
N THR A 184 10.45 50.27 66.14
CA THR A 184 9.69 50.32 67.41
C THR A 184 10.61 50.71 68.61
N ALA A 185 11.82 50.12 68.67
CA ALA A 185 12.79 50.49 69.70
C ALA A 185 13.23 51.97 69.62
N ARG A 186 13.45 52.47 68.38
CA ARG A 186 13.78 53.87 68.14
C ARG A 186 12.63 54.79 68.58
N GLU A 187 11.41 54.48 68.26
CA GLU A 187 10.23 55.26 68.69
C GLU A 187 10.10 55.28 70.22
N LYS A 188 10.29 54.15 70.88
CA LYS A 188 10.28 54.11 72.37
C LYS A 188 11.37 54.99 72.97
N ILE A 189 12.56 55.02 72.38
CA ILE A 189 13.64 55.89 72.85
C ILE A 189 13.31 57.40 72.68
N VAL A 190 12.72 57.75 71.54
CA VAL A 190 12.31 59.12 71.25
C VAL A 190 11.15 59.55 72.14
N LEU A 191 10.16 58.67 72.31
CA LEU A 191 8.98 58.97 73.16
C LEU A 191 9.30 58.98 74.65
N SER A 192 10.37 58.32 75.13
CA SER A 192 10.79 58.34 76.50
C SER A 192 11.39 59.67 76.94
N LYS A 193 11.63 60.57 75.97
CA LYS A 193 11.92 62.01 76.28
C LYS A 193 10.60 62.75 76.64
N LYS A 194 9.98 62.34 77.73
CA LYS A 194 8.90 63.13 78.31
C LYS A 194 9.45 64.32 79.07
N ALA A 195 8.99 65.43 78.59
CA ALA A 195 8.73 66.62 79.33
C ALA A 195 9.51 66.77 80.68
N LEU A 196 10.52 67.51 80.60
CA LEU A 196 10.95 68.31 81.72
C LEU A 196 10.01 69.55 81.81
#